data_dd93b577cecddd8662b22dff7a81bd5e
#
_entry.id   dd93b577cecddd8662b22dff7a81bd5e
#
_cell.length_a   1.000
_cell.length_b   1.000
_cell.length_c   1.000
_cell.angle_alpha   90.00
_cell.angle_beta   90.00
_cell.angle_gamma   90.00
#
_symmetry.space_group_name_H-M   'P 1'
#
loop_
_entity.id
_entity.type
_entity.pdbx_description
1 polymer ?
#
loop_
_entity_poly.entity_id
_entity_poly.type
_entity_poly.pdbx_seq_one_letter_code
_entity_poly.pdbx_strand_id
1 'polypeptide(L)'
;MSLTSKTISPISSFYPAVKALYKTAFPEAERLPLTWMENLAQTGQADFQAYFDGPTFCGFSYSLKSESCYYLLFLAVAEEQRSKGYGSAILDKVAQEAGQRVRVLVIESLDQMATNYGQRLRRLAFYQSNGYHLTPHYYYENQEAYQVMASQANFSSADLADFASLASLIEGAGVKIRLG
;
A
#
# COMPACT_ATOMS: atom_id res chain seq x y z
N MET A 1 -22.47 -2.52 0.61
CA MET A 1 -21.27 -1.89 0.01
C MET A 1 -20.76 -2.82 -1.09
N SER A 2 -20.76 -2.35 -2.32
CA SER A 2 -20.33 -3.14 -3.48
C SER A 2 -19.28 -2.36 -4.27
N LEU A 3 -18.01 -2.46 -3.85
CA LEU A 3 -16.91 -1.79 -4.54
C LEU A 3 -16.62 -2.45 -5.89
N THR A 4 -16.49 -1.63 -6.92
CA THR A 4 -15.88 -1.99 -8.19
C THR A 4 -14.50 -1.38 -8.29
N SER A 5 -13.55 -2.09 -8.92
CA SER A 5 -12.21 -1.56 -9.19
C SER A 5 -12.06 -1.21 -10.66
N LYS A 6 -11.28 -0.17 -10.94
CA LYS A 6 -10.89 0.25 -12.30
C LYS A 6 -9.39 0.52 -12.32
N THR A 7 -8.71 -0.03 -13.30
CA THR A 7 -7.29 0.25 -13.52
C THR A 7 -7.08 1.73 -13.82
N ILE A 8 -6.12 2.33 -13.13
CA ILE A 8 -5.76 3.74 -13.30
C ILE A 8 -4.74 3.87 -14.42
N SER A 9 -5.00 4.80 -15.33
CA SER A 9 -4.03 5.27 -16.30
C SER A 9 -4.11 6.81 -16.43
N PRO A 10 -3.10 7.48 -16.99
CA PRO A 10 -3.13 8.94 -17.14
C PRO A 10 -4.31 9.48 -17.95
N ILE A 11 -4.91 8.65 -18.82
CA ILE A 11 -6.06 9.02 -19.65
C ILE A 11 -7.41 8.70 -19.00
N SER A 12 -7.42 8.08 -17.82
CA SER A 12 -8.67 7.79 -17.10
C SER A 12 -9.36 9.09 -16.68
N SER A 13 -10.69 9.19 -16.88
CA SER A 13 -11.47 10.37 -16.50
C SER A 13 -11.39 10.70 -15.00
N PHE A 14 -11.15 9.69 -14.17
CA PHE A 14 -10.99 9.81 -12.73
C PHE A 14 -9.53 10.01 -12.27
N TYR A 15 -8.57 10.05 -13.18
CA TYR A 15 -7.14 10.25 -12.84
C TYR A 15 -6.88 11.54 -12.04
N PRO A 16 -7.51 12.68 -12.36
CA PRO A 16 -7.34 13.90 -11.54
C PRO A 16 -7.75 13.71 -10.07
N ALA A 17 -8.82 12.96 -9.79
CA ALA A 17 -9.26 12.67 -8.42
C ALA A 17 -8.26 11.78 -7.68
N VAL A 18 -7.73 10.76 -8.33
CA VAL A 18 -6.67 9.90 -7.79
C VAL A 18 -5.42 10.71 -7.44
N LYS A 19 -4.97 11.54 -8.37
CA LYS A 19 -3.79 12.40 -8.22
C LYS A 19 -3.95 13.40 -7.07
N ALA A 20 -5.13 14.00 -6.94
CA ALA A 20 -5.43 14.91 -5.83
C ALA A 20 -5.40 14.18 -4.49
N LEU A 21 -6.05 13.00 -4.40
CA LEU A 21 -6.04 12.18 -3.19
C LEU A 21 -4.63 11.71 -2.83
N TYR A 22 -3.83 11.29 -3.79
CA TYR A 22 -2.44 10.90 -3.58
C TYR A 22 -1.62 12.02 -2.92
N LYS A 23 -1.77 13.25 -3.41
CA LYS A 23 -1.06 14.42 -2.88
C LYS A 23 -1.52 14.81 -1.47
N THR A 24 -2.78 14.63 -1.15
CA THR A 24 -3.33 15.01 0.17
C THR A 24 -3.18 13.92 1.22
N ALA A 25 -3.23 12.65 0.82
CA ALA A 25 -3.14 11.52 1.73
C ALA A 25 -1.71 11.20 2.19
N PHE A 26 -0.71 11.54 1.37
CA PHE A 26 0.70 11.23 1.65
C PHE A 26 1.56 12.49 1.63
N PRO A 27 2.42 12.69 2.67
CA PRO A 27 3.42 13.76 2.69
C PRO A 27 4.37 13.67 1.49
N GLU A 28 4.91 14.79 1.04
CA GLU A 28 5.82 14.84 -0.10
C GLU A 28 7.02 13.88 0.04
N ALA A 29 7.56 13.78 1.25
CA ALA A 29 8.70 12.91 1.55
C ALA A 29 8.39 11.41 1.39
N GLU A 30 7.12 11.01 1.49
CA GLU A 30 6.68 9.61 1.35
C GLU A 30 6.20 9.29 -0.07
N ARG A 31 6.02 10.29 -0.92
CA ARG A 31 5.50 10.10 -2.27
C ARG A 31 6.59 9.63 -3.24
N LEU A 32 6.21 8.71 -4.13
CA LEU A 32 7.01 8.29 -5.27
C LEU A 32 6.54 9.02 -6.53
N PRO A 33 7.42 9.20 -7.56
CA PRO A 33 7.01 9.83 -8.80
C PRO A 33 5.88 9.05 -9.48
N LEU A 34 4.80 9.74 -9.84
CA LEU A 34 3.65 9.11 -10.53
C LEU A 34 4.06 8.46 -11.84
N THR A 35 4.99 9.06 -12.59
CA THR A 35 5.52 8.48 -13.83
C THR A 35 6.19 7.12 -13.60
N TRP A 36 6.92 6.95 -12.51
CA TRP A 36 7.50 5.66 -12.11
C TRP A 36 6.39 4.64 -11.79
N MET A 37 5.38 5.05 -11.02
CA MET A 37 4.24 4.20 -10.67
C MET A 37 3.47 3.74 -11.91
N GLU A 38 3.19 4.66 -12.82
CA GLU A 38 2.50 4.40 -14.09
C GLU A 38 3.28 3.43 -14.98
N ASN A 39 4.59 3.61 -15.09
CA ASN A 39 5.45 2.74 -15.89
C ASN A 39 5.42 1.29 -15.39
N LEU A 40 5.55 1.06 -14.08
CA LEU A 40 5.47 -0.28 -13.52
C LEU A 40 4.08 -0.90 -13.67
N ALA A 41 3.02 -0.11 -13.58
CA ALA A 41 1.66 -0.57 -13.83
C ALA A 41 1.48 -1.00 -15.30
N GLN A 42 2.02 -0.24 -16.26
CA GLN A 42 1.98 -0.58 -17.69
C GLN A 42 2.74 -1.85 -18.03
N THR A 43 3.87 -2.11 -17.36
CA THR A 43 4.68 -3.31 -17.59
C THR A 43 4.18 -4.55 -16.84
N GLY A 44 3.10 -4.42 -16.07
CA GLY A 44 2.51 -5.52 -15.31
C GLY A 44 3.22 -5.85 -13.99
N GLN A 45 4.17 -5.01 -13.55
CA GLN A 45 4.88 -5.15 -12.28
C GLN A 45 4.14 -4.51 -11.11
N ALA A 46 3.07 -3.77 -11.37
CA ALA A 46 2.24 -3.15 -10.36
C ALA A 46 0.76 -3.17 -10.75
N ASP A 47 -0.09 -3.13 -9.74
CA ASP A 47 -1.52 -2.84 -9.88
C ASP A 47 -1.79 -1.44 -9.32
N PHE A 48 -2.37 -0.58 -10.14
CA PHE A 48 -2.79 0.76 -9.78
C PHE A 48 -4.30 0.84 -9.98
N GLN A 49 -5.08 0.79 -8.89
CA GLN A 49 -6.53 0.58 -8.92
C GLN A 49 -7.27 1.72 -8.21
N ALA A 50 -8.33 2.20 -8.84
CA ALA A 50 -9.33 3.09 -8.25
C ALA A 50 -10.59 2.30 -7.88
N TYR A 51 -11.21 2.66 -6.77
CA TYR A 51 -12.37 1.96 -6.21
C TYR A 51 -13.58 2.87 -6.17
N PHE A 52 -14.73 2.30 -6.57
CA PHE A 52 -15.99 3.03 -6.69
C PHE A 52 -17.13 2.27 -6.02
N ASP A 53 -18.02 3.00 -5.36
CA ASP A 53 -19.33 2.52 -4.93
C ASP A 53 -20.38 3.22 -5.81
N GLY A 54 -20.92 2.49 -6.81
CA GLY A 54 -21.69 3.11 -7.87
C GLY A 54 -20.86 4.18 -8.62
N PRO A 55 -21.34 5.43 -8.71
CA PRO A 55 -20.61 6.52 -9.34
C PRO A 55 -19.58 7.19 -8.42
N THR A 56 -19.57 6.84 -7.12
CA THR A 56 -18.77 7.54 -6.10
C THR A 56 -17.36 7.00 -6.04
N PHE A 57 -16.36 7.87 -6.25
CA PHE A 57 -14.95 7.55 -6.03
C PHE A 57 -14.67 7.40 -4.54
N CYS A 58 -14.21 6.22 -4.12
CA CYS A 58 -13.98 5.90 -2.71
C CYS A 58 -12.51 5.89 -2.29
N GLY A 59 -11.60 5.70 -3.24
CA GLY A 59 -10.18 5.64 -2.94
C GLY A 59 -9.38 4.92 -4.01
N PHE A 60 -8.11 4.70 -3.72
CA PHE A 60 -7.21 3.96 -4.61
C PHE A 60 -6.22 3.11 -3.82
N SER A 61 -5.62 2.14 -4.51
CA SER A 61 -4.44 1.41 -4.06
C SER A 61 -3.38 1.34 -5.14
N TYR A 62 -2.13 1.18 -4.69
CA TYR A 62 -1.00 0.88 -5.54
C TYR A 62 -0.18 -0.24 -4.92
N SER A 63 0.02 -1.33 -5.65
CA SER A 63 0.74 -2.49 -5.17
C SER A 63 1.76 -2.96 -6.20
N LEU A 64 2.98 -3.23 -5.76
CA LEU A 64 3.97 -3.97 -6.54
C LEU A 64 3.64 -5.46 -6.46
N LYS A 65 3.92 -6.20 -7.52
CA LYS A 65 3.63 -7.63 -7.57
C LYS A 65 4.72 -8.44 -8.26
N SER A 66 4.96 -9.62 -7.72
CA SER A 66 5.73 -10.70 -8.32
C SER A 66 4.87 -11.96 -8.40
N GLU A 67 5.44 -13.11 -8.71
CA GLU A 67 4.71 -14.38 -8.71
C GLU A 67 4.25 -14.79 -7.31
N SER A 68 5.03 -14.49 -6.28
CA SER A 68 4.83 -14.94 -4.89
C SER A 68 4.42 -13.85 -3.91
N CYS A 69 4.72 -12.59 -4.20
CA CYS A 69 4.55 -11.47 -3.28
C CYS A 69 3.69 -10.36 -3.89
N TYR A 70 2.87 -9.73 -3.04
CA TYR A 70 2.02 -8.59 -3.38
C TYR A 70 2.23 -7.49 -2.34
N TYR A 71 2.99 -6.46 -2.70
CA TYR A 71 3.39 -5.39 -1.78
C TYR A 71 2.51 -4.16 -1.95
N LEU A 72 1.62 -3.93 -0.99
CA LEU A 72 0.76 -2.74 -0.93
C LEU A 72 1.57 -1.53 -0.48
N LEU A 73 1.91 -0.66 -1.43
CA LEU A 73 2.66 0.59 -1.18
C LEU A 73 1.78 1.72 -0.71
N PHE A 74 0.66 1.94 -1.39
CA PHE A 74 -0.26 3.04 -1.10
C PHE A 74 -1.69 2.56 -1.05
N LEU A 75 -2.41 2.99 -0.02
CA LEU A 75 -3.85 2.85 0.13
C LEU A 75 -4.40 4.15 0.70
N ALA A 76 -5.35 4.73 0.01
CA ALA A 76 -6.01 5.95 0.47
C ALA A 76 -7.51 5.90 0.23
N VAL A 77 -8.28 6.33 1.23
CA VAL A 77 -9.73 6.52 1.14
C VAL A 77 -10.01 8.01 0.95
N ALA A 78 -10.88 8.34 0.00
CA ALA A 78 -11.32 9.71 -0.24
C ALA A 78 -11.89 10.33 1.06
N GLU A 79 -11.59 11.60 1.31
CA GLU A 79 -11.85 12.23 2.60
C GLU A 79 -13.32 12.12 3.00
N GLU A 80 -14.24 12.41 2.08
CA GLU A 80 -15.68 12.34 2.32
C GLU A 80 -16.20 10.90 2.53
N GLN A 81 -15.38 9.90 2.26
CA GLN A 81 -15.73 8.49 2.39
C GLN A 81 -15.07 7.81 3.59
N ARG A 82 -14.28 8.53 4.37
CA ARG A 82 -13.63 7.98 5.57
C ARG A 82 -14.66 7.60 6.63
N SER A 83 -14.27 6.69 7.51
CA SER A 83 -15.10 6.19 8.64
C SER A 83 -16.39 5.47 8.21
N LYS A 84 -16.51 5.06 6.94
CA LYS A 84 -17.65 4.33 6.40
C LYS A 84 -17.33 2.88 6.04
N GLY A 85 -16.15 2.38 6.44
CA GLY A 85 -15.72 1.00 6.16
C GLY A 85 -15.05 0.77 4.81
N TYR A 86 -14.88 1.81 3.98
CA TYR A 86 -14.26 1.65 2.66
C TYR A 86 -12.80 1.21 2.71
N GLY A 87 -12.05 1.57 3.74
CA GLY A 87 -10.67 1.08 3.90
C GLY A 87 -10.59 -0.45 3.95
N SER A 88 -11.43 -1.08 4.76
CA SER A 88 -11.52 -2.55 4.85
C SER A 88 -12.04 -3.16 3.55
N ALA A 89 -13.04 -2.55 2.92
CA ALA A 89 -13.57 -3.02 1.64
C ALA A 89 -12.51 -2.95 0.51
N ILE A 90 -11.66 -1.92 0.51
CA ILE A 90 -10.54 -1.84 -0.43
C ILE A 90 -9.50 -2.94 -0.13
N LEU A 91 -9.20 -3.21 1.14
CA LEU A 91 -8.27 -4.30 1.49
C LEU A 91 -8.81 -5.69 1.08
N ASP A 92 -10.13 -5.90 1.11
CA ASP A 92 -10.75 -7.11 0.57
C ASP A 92 -10.54 -7.21 -0.95
N LYS A 93 -10.65 -6.10 -1.68
CA LYS A 93 -10.33 -6.06 -3.11
C LYS A 93 -8.85 -6.34 -3.38
N VAL A 94 -7.97 -5.72 -2.63
CA VAL A 94 -6.51 -5.98 -2.68
C VAL A 94 -6.21 -7.46 -2.45
N ALA A 95 -6.91 -8.11 -1.50
CA ALA A 95 -6.75 -9.53 -1.25
C ALA A 95 -7.21 -10.40 -2.45
N GLN A 96 -8.30 -10.02 -3.11
CA GLN A 96 -8.75 -10.69 -4.33
C GLN A 96 -7.76 -10.54 -5.48
N GLU A 97 -7.21 -9.33 -5.67
CA GLU A 97 -6.21 -9.00 -6.69
C GLU A 97 -4.89 -9.74 -6.45
N ALA A 98 -4.48 -9.85 -5.19
CA ALA A 98 -3.28 -10.58 -4.80
C ALA A 98 -3.38 -12.10 -5.08
N GLY A 99 -4.60 -12.67 -4.99
CA GLY A 99 -4.80 -14.11 -5.17
C GLY A 99 -4.05 -14.93 -4.13
N GLN A 100 -3.21 -15.86 -4.56
CA GLN A 100 -2.43 -16.73 -3.69
C GLN A 100 -1.11 -16.11 -3.17
N ARG A 101 -0.79 -14.89 -3.61
CA ARG A 101 0.44 -14.21 -3.20
C ARG A 101 0.40 -13.82 -1.73
N VAL A 102 1.55 -13.86 -1.09
CA VAL A 102 1.71 -13.28 0.25
C VAL A 102 1.58 -11.77 0.14
N ARG A 103 0.60 -11.19 0.84
CA ARG A 103 0.44 -9.74 0.90
C ARG A 103 1.33 -9.18 1.99
N VAL A 104 2.06 -8.14 1.63
CA VAL A 104 2.98 -7.44 2.53
C VAL A 104 2.67 -5.96 2.48
N LEU A 105 2.82 -5.30 3.61
CA LEU A 105 2.84 -3.84 3.73
C LEU A 105 3.81 -3.43 4.83
N VAL A 106 4.15 -2.17 4.88
CA VAL A 106 4.98 -1.61 5.94
C VAL A 106 4.23 -0.48 6.63
N ILE A 107 4.40 -0.39 7.94
CA ILE A 107 3.85 0.69 8.78
C ILE A 107 4.99 1.40 9.51
N GLU A 108 4.78 2.66 9.84
CA GLU A 108 5.72 3.38 10.71
C GLU A 108 5.94 2.59 11.99
N SER A 109 7.19 2.41 12.38
CA SER A 109 7.54 1.72 13.63
C SER A 109 6.88 2.39 14.83
N LEU A 110 6.41 1.60 15.79
CA LEU A 110 5.83 2.14 17.00
C LEU A 110 6.91 2.83 17.82
N ASP A 111 6.71 4.12 18.06
CA ASP A 111 7.57 4.96 18.88
C ASP A 111 6.69 5.82 19.78
N GLN A 112 6.74 5.54 21.08
CA GLN A 112 5.94 6.25 22.10
C GLN A 112 6.27 7.74 22.17
N MET A 113 7.46 8.14 21.72
CA MET A 113 7.91 9.53 21.71
C MET A 113 7.48 10.26 20.43
N ALA A 114 6.98 9.55 19.42
CA ALA A 114 6.51 10.17 18.19
C ALA A 114 5.24 11.00 18.43
N THR A 115 5.17 12.18 17.83
CA THR A 115 4.00 13.09 17.94
C THR A 115 2.71 12.47 17.41
N ASN A 116 2.84 11.53 16.46
CA ASN A 116 1.72 10.81 15.83
C ASN A 116 1.54 9.37 16.36
N TYR A 117 2.03 9.07 17.57
CA TYR A 117 1.95 7.71 18.14
C TYR A 117 0.54 7.12 18.12
N GLY A 118 -0.47 7.92 18.49
CA GLY A 118 -1.86 7.49 18.45
C GLY A 118 -2.35 7.12 17.05
N GLN A 119 -1.87 7.80 16.00
CA GLN A 119 -2.16 7.43 14.61
C GLN A 119 -1.48 6.13 14.23
N ARG A 120 -0.24 5.91 14.64
CA ARG A 120 0.50 4.66 14.39
C ARG A 120 -0.22 3.46 15.01
N LEU A 121 -0.70 3.60 16.24
CA LEU A 121 -1.51 2.57 16.92
C LEU A 121 -2.82 2.26 16.17
N ARG A 122 -3.55 3.28 15.74
CA ARG A 122 -4.79 3.09 14.98
C ARG A 122 -4.52 2.41 13.64
N ARG A 123 -3.44 2.75 12.97
CA ARG A 123 -3.03 2.12 11.70
C ARG A 123 -2.68 0.65 11.90
N LEU A 124 -1.90 0.33 12.94
CA LEU A 124 -1.60 -1.06 13.32
C LEU A 124 -2.87 -1.86 13.56
N ALA A 125 -3.77 -1.35 14.42
CA ALA A 125 -5.03 -2.02 14.73
C ALA A 125 -5.91 -2.23 13.50
N PHE A 126 -5.96 -1.25 12.60
CA PHE A 126 -6.69 -1.35 11.33
C PHE A 126 -6.17 -2.49 10.46
N TYR A 127 -4.86 -2.60 10.26
CA TYR A 127 -4.31 -3.68 9.45
C TYR A 127 -4.43 -5.04 10.14
N GLN A 128 -4.25 -5.11 11.46
CA GLN A 128 -4.47 -6.35 12.21
C GLN A 128 -5.91 -6.85 12.09
N SER A 129 -6.90 -5.97 12.19
CA SER A 129 -8.32 -6.33 12.02
C SER A 129 -8.66 -6.76 10.58
N ASN A 130 -7.81 -6.45 9.61
CA ASN A 130 -7.93 -6.86 8.22
C ASN A 130 -6.99 -8.02 7.82
N GLY A 131 -6.52 -8.81 8.78
CA GLY A 131 -5.82 -10.06 8.54
C GLY A 131 -4.32 -9.93 8.27
N TYR A 132 -3.71 -8.80 8.66
CA TYR A 132 -2.26 -8.64 8.63
C TYR A 132 -1.65 -8.88 10.01
N HIS A 133 -0.46 -9.43 10.03
CA HIS A 133 0.30 -9.76 11.24
C HIS A 133 1.63 -9.01 11.24
N LEU A 134 2.04 -8.51 12.40
CA LEU A 134 3.39 -7.98 12.57
C LEU A 134 4.42 -9.09 12.38
N THR A 135 5.47 -8.80 11.65
CA THR A 135 6.64 -9.65 11.56
C THR A 135 7.78 -9.07 12.43
N PRO A 136 8.83 -9.83 12.74
CA PRO A 136 9.99 -9.30 13.44
C PRO A 136 10.93 -8.48 12.55
N HIS A 137 10.55 -8.21 11.31
CA HIS A 137 11.40 -7.57 10.31
C HIS A 137 11.11 -6.08 10.20
N TYR A 138 12.17 -5.31 10.00
CA TYR A 138 12.12 -3.87 9.75
C TYR A 138 12.52 -3.55 8.32
N TYR A 139 11.92 -2.49 7.82
CA TYR A 139 12.17 -1.93 6.50
C TYR A 139 12.54 -0.45 6.66
N TYR A 140 13.55 -0.03 5.97
CA TYR A 140 14.01 1.35 6.04
C TYR A 140 13.95 1.98 4.66
N GLU A 141 13.29 3.13 4.56
CA GLU A 141 13.35 4.03 3.41
C GLU A 141 14.13 5.26 3.79
N ASN A 142 15.23 5.51 3.07
CA ASN A 142 16.19 6.54 3.43
C ASN A 142 16.65 6.35 4.90
N GLN A 143 16.14 7.14 5.82
CA GLN A 143 16.47 7.05 7.26
C GLN A 143 15.26 6.71 8.14
N GLU A 144 14.07 6.58 7.52
CA GLU A 144 12.84 6.26 8.24
C GLU A 144 12.68 4.76 8.43
N ALA A 145 12.30 4.36 9.64
CA ALA A 145 12.10 2.96 10.01
C ALA A 145 10.63 2.58 9.96
N TYR A 146 10.36 1.47 9.27
CA TYR A 146 9.04 0.87 9.17
C TYR A 146 9.11 -0.58 9.66
N GLN A 147 7.99 -1.08 10.13
CA GLN A 147 7.84 -2.49 10.48
C GLN A 147 7.05 -3.22 9.40
N VAL A 148 7.51 -4.41 9.03
CA VAL A 148 6.88 -5.24 8.00
C VAL A 148 5.68 -5.97 8.60
N MET A 149 4.54 -5.90 7.92
CA MET A 149 3.34 -6.69 8.20
C MET A 149 3.04 -7.60 7.03
N ALA A 150 2.53 -8.80 7.30
CA ALA A 150 2.19 -9.78 6.29
C ALA A 150 0.82 -10.43 6.51
N SER A 151 0.20 -10.91 5.45
CA SER A 151 -1.08 -11.64 5.53
C SER A 151 -0.95 -13.06 6.12
N GLN A 152 0.25 -13.53 6.38
CA GLN A 152 0.54 -14.82 6.99
C GLN A 152 1.18 -14.64 8.35
N ALA A 153 0.73 -15.41 9.34
CA ALA A 153 1.31 -15.38 10.68
C ALA A 153 2.74 -15.94 10.72
N ASN A 154 3.06 -16.91 9.85
CA ASN A 154 4.38 -17.52 9.76
C ASN A 154 5.15 -17.00 8.53
N PHE A 155 5.39 -15.70 8.50
CA PHE A 155 6.18 -15.07 7.44
C PHE A 155 7.62 -15.64 7.44
N SER A 156 7.96 -16.39 6.39
CA SER A 156 9.21 -17.15 6.29
C SER A 156 10.39 -16.32 5.78
N SER A 157 11.59 -16.87 5.89
CA SER A 157 12.78 -16.24 5.27
C SER A 157 12.68 -16.17 3.74
N ALA A 158 11.99 -17.14 3.12
CA ALA A 158 11.71 -17.08 1.67
C ALA A 158 10.75 -15.95 1.32
N ASP A 159 9.68 -15.77 2.11
CA ASP A 159 8.74 -14.64 1.93
C ASP A 159 9.46 -13.29 2.09
N LEU A 160 10.37 -13.21 3.07
CA LEU A 160 11.18 -12.00 3.28
C LEU A 160 12.10 -11.73 2.07
N ALA A 161 12.73 -12.75 1.50
CA ALA A 161 13.58 -12.61 0.32
C ALA A 161 12.77 -12.16 -0.91
N ASP A 162 11.58 -12.72 -1.11
CA ASP A 162 10.67 -12.33 -2.18
C ASP A 162 10.19 -10.87 -2.01
N PHE A 163 9.84 -10.49 -0.79
CA PHE A 163 9.51 -9.10 -0.47
C PHE A 163 10.69 -8.16 -0.72
N ALA A 164 11.89 -8.53 -0.27
CA ALA A 164 13.10 -7.72 -0.47
C ALA A 164 13.39 -7.47 -1.94
N SER A 165 13.28 -8.51 -2.75
CA SER A 165 13.46 -8.43 -4.21
C SER A 165 12.43 -7.49 -4.85
N LEU A 166 11.17 -7.62 -4.45
CA LEU A 166 10.09 -6.77 -4.96
C LEU A 166 10.24 -5.31 -4.51
N ALA A 167 10.56 -5.09 -3.24
CA ALA A 167 10.77 -3.75 -2.68
C ALA A 167 11.96 -3.03 -3.33
N SER A 168 12.97 -3.76 -3.83
CA SER A 168 14.13 -3.18 -4.50
C SER A 168 13.77 -2.37 -5.75
N LEU A 169 12.59 -2.60 -6.35
CA LEU A 169 12.10 -1.80 -7.47
C LEU A 169 11.96 -0.31 -7.11
N ILE A 170 11.70 0.00 -5.84
CA ILE A 170 11.55 1.38 -5.34
C ILE A 170 12.85 2.19 -5.49
N GLU A 171 14.00 1.53 -5.51
CA GLU A 171 15.27 2.21 -5.74
C GLU A 171 15.31 2.90 -7.11
N GLY A 172 14.58 2.38 -8.09
CA GLY A 172 14.38 3.02 -9.39
C GLY A 172 13.64 4.36 -9.32
N ALA A 173 12.94 4.64 -8.21
CA ALA A 173 12.30 5.93 -7.92
C ALA A 173 13.21 6.91 -7.15
N GLY A 174 14.48 6.55 -6.91
CA GLY A 174 15.45 7.38 -6.21
C GLY A 174 15.44 7.24 -4.69
N VAL A 175 14.75 6.25 -4.14
CA VAL A 175 14.67 5.97 -2.71
C VAL A 175 15.68 4.88 -2.35
N LYS A 176 16.43 5.08 -1.28
CA LYS A 176 17.33 4.05 -0.73
C LYS A 176 16.55 3.17 0.22
N ILE A 177 16.61 1.86 0.03
CA ILE A 177 15.96 0.89 0.91
C ILE A 177 16.97 -0.01 1.61
N ARG A 178 16.59 -0.50 2.78
CA ARG A 178 17.34 -1.50 3.55
C ARG A 178 16.35 -2.33 4.36
N LEU A 179 16.58 -3.63 4.42
CA LEU A 179 15.89 -4.54 5.33
C LEU A 179 16.76 -4.83 6.55
N GLY A 180 16.15 -4.88 7.71
CA GLY A 180 16.83 -5.15 8.99
C GLY A 180 16.10 -6.16 9.85
#